data_eb3992317ed70ce9607b3c609799a22c
#
_entry.id   eb3992317ed70ce9607b3c609799a22c
#
_cell.length_a   1.000
_cell.length_b   1.000
_cell.length_c   1.000
_cell.angle_alpha   90.00
_cell.angle_beta   90.00
_cell.angle_gamma   90.00
#
_symmetry.space_group_name_H-M   'P 1'
#
loop_
_entity.id
_entity.type
_entity.pdbx_description
1 polymer ?
#
loop_
_entity_poly.entity_id
_entity_poly.type
_entity_poly.pdbx_seq_one_letter_code
_entity_poly.pdbx_strand_id
1 'polypeptide(L)'
;FWLSVYRDYNDVRLVFAPPSSVGKFGWDTDNWVWPRHTGDFCVFRIYADRNNRPADYSPENVPYHPEYVAPVSLDGYKEGSFCMTLGYPGRTERYLSSFGIEEMMNNDNQAQIDVRGIKQAIWKREMDRRDSIRIKYASKYDESSNYWKNSIGVNRAIRKSHILEKKRAMEQELRRWIQQTPGAVSYTHLTLPTN
;
A
#
# COMPACT_ATOMS: atom_id res chain seq x y z
N PHE A 1 -2.12 -18.73 18.36
CA PHE A 1 -2.77 -17.57 18.97
C PHE A 1 -1.76 -16.42 19.03
N TRP A 2 -2.21 -15.21 18.68
CA TRP A 2 -1.43 -13.99 18.81
C TRP A 2 -2.08 -13.12 19.89
N LEU A 3 -1.28 -12.61 20.82
CA LEU A 3 -1.70 -11.61 21.80
C LEU A 3 -1.06 -10.28 21.41
N SER A 4 -1.89 -9.28 21.14
CA SER A 4 -1.44 -7.91 20.91
C SER A 4 -1.83 -7.04 22.09
N VAL A 5 -0.86 -6.31 22.62
CA VAL A 5 -1.09 -5.36 23.70
C VAL A 5 -0.89 -3.96 23.13
N TYR A 6 -1.88 -3.10 23.32
CA TYR A 6 -1.88 -1.73 22.82
C TYR A 6 -1.90 -0.74 23.98
N ARG A 7 -1.36 0.43 23.72
CA ARG A 7 -1.53 1.61 24.57
C ARG A 7 -2.08 2.72 23.68
N ASP A 8 -3.28 3.21 23.99
CA ASP A 8 -3.97 4.20 23.20
C ASP A 8 -3.72 5.61 23.76
N TYR A 9 -3.45 6.56 22.88
CA TYR A 9 -3.29 7.97 23.20
C TYR A 9 -4.34 8.77 22.45
N ASN A 10 -5.22 9.48 23.17
CA ASN A 10 -6.34 10.21 22.61
C ASN A 10 -6.01 11.68 22.27
N ASP A 11 -5.00 12.26 22.90
CA ASP A 11 -4.58 13.64 22.63
C ASP A 11 -3.43 13.64 21.60
N VAL A 12 -3.79 13.67 20.32
CA VAL A 12 -2.86 13.72 19.18
C VAL A 12 -3.11 14.99 18.40
N ARG A 13 -2.09 15.84 18.26
CA ARG A 13 -2.21 17.14 17.63
C ARG A 13 -1.36 17.24 16.37
N LEU A 14 -1.93 17.85 15.33
CA LEU A 14 -1.21 18.15 14.09
C LEU A 14 -0.15 19.23 14.37
N VAL A 15 1.09 18.94 14.02
CA VAL A 15 2.22 19.88 14.12
C VAL A 15 2.47 20.53 12.77
N PHE A 16 2.48 19.73 11.70
CA PHE A 16 2.80 20.20 10.36
C PHE A 16 2.17 19.32 9.29
N ALA A 17 1.73 19.95 8.22
CA ALA A 17 1.42 19.30 6.95
C ALA A 17 1.88 20.25 5.81
N PRO A 18 2.46 19.73 4.72
CA PRO A 18 2.85 20.58 3.61
C PRO A 18 1.62 21.16 2.91
N PRO A 19 1.75 22.30 2.22
CA PRO A 19 0.67 22.85 1.40
C PRO A 19 0.30 21.87 0.28
N SER A 20 -0.94 21.95 -0.22
CA SER A 20 -1.46 21.04 -1.26
C SER A 20 -0.61 21.03 -2.53
N SER A 21 0.06 22.13 -2.85
CA SER A 21 0.99 22.22 -4.00
C SER A 21 2.21 21.31 -3.87
N VAL A 22 2.57 20.90 -2.64
CA VAL A 22 3.65 19.94 -2.35
C VAL A 22 3.07 18.58 -2.04
N GLY A 23 2.07 18.49 -1.14
CA GLY A 23 1.47 17.24 -0.71
C GLY A 23 0.72 16.49 -1.80
N LYS A 24 0.24 17.21 -2.81
CA LYS A 24 -0.45 16.66 -3.99
C LYS A 24 0.29 16.97 -5.30
N PHE A 25 1.60 17.19 -5.27
CA PHE A 25 2.37 17.45 -6.47
C PHE A 25 2.23 16.28 -7.46
N GLY A 26 1.89 16.59 -8.72
CA GLY A 26 1.65 15.58 -9.76
C GLY A 26 0.27 14.92 -9.71
N TRP A 27 -0.50 15.07 -8.63
CA TRP A 27 -1.88 14.61 -8.48
C TRP A 27 -2.09 13.19 -9.04
N ASP A 28 -3.27 13.00 -9.66
CA ASP A 28 -3.64 11.73 -10.29
C ASP A 28 -2.72 11.36 -11.47
N THR A 29 -2.10 12.33 -12.14
CA THR A 29 -1.17 12.09 -13.26
C THR A 29 0.02 11.22 -12.83
N ASP A 30 0.59 11.48 -11.66
CA ASP A 30 1.77 10.77 -11.15
C ASP A 30 1.42 9.58 -10.26
N ASN A 31 0.13 9.32 -10.02
CA ASN A 31 -0.30 8.21 -9.19
C ASN A 31 0.08 6.86 -9.84
N TRP A 32 0.73 5.98 -9.06
CA TRP A 32 1.32 4.71 -9.52
C TRP A 32 2.37 4.85 -10.63
N VAL A 33 3.01 6.03 -10.71
CA VAL A 33 4.08 6.31 -11.66
C VAL A 33 5.38 6.61 -10.90
N TRP A 34 6.49 6.22 -11.46
CA TRP A 34 7.83 6.49 -10.95
C TRP A 34 8.64 7.28 -12.00
N PRO A 35 9.47 8.24 -11.61
CA PRO A 35 9.71 8.77 -10.26
C PRO A 35 8.56 9.65 -9.75
N ARG A 36 8.45 9.79 -8.41
CA ARG A 36 7.47 10.67 -7.77
C ARG A 36 8.18 11.79 -7.01
N HIS A 37 7.56 12.98 -7.06
CA HIS A 37 8.05 14.18 -6.39
C HIS A 37 7.04 14.73 -5.38
N THR A 38 6.02 13.96 -5.06
CA THR A 38 4.97 14.32 -4.09
C THR A 38 5.53 14.30 -2.67
N GLY A 39 5.35 15.37 -1.92
CA GLY A 39 5.70 15.44 -0.50
C GLY A 39 4.46 15.21 0.38
N ASP A 40 3.82 14.03 0.24
CA ASP A 40 2.62 13.65 0.99
C ASP A 40 3.00 13.08 2.35
N PHE A 41 3.11 13.96 3.34
CA PHE A 41 3.40 13.60 4.72
C PHE A 41 2.76 14.58 5.70
N CYS A 42 2.60 14.16 6.94
CA CYS A 42 2.23 15.04 8.05
C CYS A 42 2.97 14.62 9.32
N VAL A 43 3.08 15.57 10.24
CA VAL A 43 3.73 15.36 11.54
C VAL A 43 2.70 15.60 12.62
N PHE A 44 2.51 14.61 13.47
CA PHE A 44 1.69 14.69 14.67
C PHE A 44 2.55 14.64 15.92
N ARG A 45 2.04 15.23 17.02
CA ARG A 45 2.62 15.13 18.34
C ARG A 45 1.59 14.52 19.28
N ILE A 46 2.02 13.51 20.01
CA ILE A 46 1.24 12.89 21.08
C ILE A 46 1.42 13.72 22.34
N TYR A 47 0.32 13.96 23.07
CA TYR A 47 0.29 14.59 24.38
C TYR A 47 -0.20 13.60 25.42
N ALA A 48 0.29 13.77 26.64
CA ALA A 48 -0.02 12.93 27.79
C ALA A 48 -0.28 13.80 29.02
N ASP A 49 -0.79 13.23 30.09
CA ASP A 49 -0.87 13.93 31.36
C ASP A 49 0.55 14.28 31.92
N ARG A 50 0.60 15.04 33.00
CA ARG A 50 1.88 15.46 33.65
C ARG A 50 2.71 14.28 34.18
N ASN A 51 2.10 13.08 34.30
CA ASN A 51 2.78 11.85 34.70
C ASN A 51 3.15 10.96 33.49
N ASN A 52 3.10 11.49 32.28
CA ASN A 52 3.39 10.81 31.03
C ASN A 52 2.44 9.62 30.73
N ARG A 53 1.20 9.66 31.21
CA ARG A 53 0.17 8.64 30.99
C ARG A 53 -0.81 9.08 29.91
N PRO A 54 -1.38 8.11 29.16
CA PRO A 54 -2.45 8.42 28.21
C PRO A 54 -3.59 9.20 28.89
N ALA A 55 -4.07 10.23 28.23
CA ALA A 55 -5.15 11.08 28.69
C ALA A 55 -6.00 11.58 27.53
N ASP A 56 -7.26 11.93 27.82
CA ASP A 56 -8.10 12.65 26.89
C ASP A 56 -7.58 14.08 26.69
N TYR A 57 -8.05 14.73 25.62
CA TYR A 57 -7.62 16.10 25.31
C TYR A 57 -7.78 17.05 26.50
N SER A 58 -6.71 17.73 26.85
CA SER A 58 -6.71 18.82 27.82
C SER A 58 -5.65 19.85 27.41
N PRO A 59 -5.92 21.16 27.60
CA PRO A 59 -4.90 22.20 27.42
C PRO A 59 -3.73 22.07 28.40
N GLU A 60 -3.91 21.34 29.51
CA GLU A 60 -2.89 21.09 30.51
C GLU A 60 -1.95 19.92 30.18
N ASN A 61 -2.30 19.13 29.16
CA ASN A 61 -1.44 18.02 28.73
C ASN A 61 -0.12 18.53 28.17
N VAL A 62 0.92 17.74 28.41
CA VAL A 62 2.29 18.02 27.95
C VAL A 62 2.70 17.04 26.84
N PRO A 63 3.69 17.36 26.02
CA PRO A 63 4.21 16.41 25.03
C PRO A 63 4.62 15.11 25.70
N TYR A 64 4.17 13.98 25.11
CA TYR A 64 4.56 12.65 25.56
C TYR A 64 6.06 12.45 25.43
N HIS A 65 6.71 11.89 26.45
CA HIS A 65 8.10 11.52 26.46
C HIS A 65 8.26 10.00 26.30
N PRO A 66 8.61 9.50 25.09
CA PRO A 66 8.83 8.07 24.89
C PRO A 66 10.12 7.60 25.58
N GLU A 67 10.15 6.34 25.99
CA GLU A 67 11.34 5.71 26.56
C GLU A 67 12.48 5.59 25.54
N TYR A 68 12.11 5.45 24.26
CA TYR A 68 13.06 5.37 23.16
C TYR A 68 12.63 6.28 22.01
N VAL A 69 13.60 6.97 21.45
CA VAL A 69 13.43 7.82 20.26
C VAL A 69 14.34 7.30 19.16
N ALA A 70 13.77 7.02 17.98
CA ALA A 70 14.57 6.67 16.82
C ALA A 70 15.44 7.86 16.39
N PRO A 71 16.76 7.72 16.32
CA PRO A 71 17.63 8.81 15.90
C PRO A 71 17.41 9.14 14.42
N VAL A 72 17.48 10.42 14.08
CA VAL A 72 17.46 10.89 12.69
C VAL A 72 18.90 10.98 12.20
N SER A 73 19.25 10.21 11.15
CA SER A 73 20.54 10.30 10.48
C SER A 73 20.40 11.03 9.15
N LEU A 74 21.34 11.88 8.84
CA LEU A 74 21.51 12.54 7.54
C LEU A 74 22.60 11.89 6.67
N ASP A 75 23.20 10.79 7.12
CA ASP A 75 24.28 10.10 6.42
C ASP A 75 23.81 9.40 5.14
N GLY A 76 22.47 9.28 4.97
CA GLY A 76 21.87 8.59 3.85
C GLY A 76 21.97 7.06 3.95
N TYR A 77 21.78 6.39 2.82
CA TYR A 77 21.88 4.94 2.70
C TYR A 77 22.64 4.57 1.43
N LYS A 78 23.20 3.37 1.42
CA LYS A 78 23.94 2.80 0.28
C LYS A 78 23.20 1.61 -0.28
N GLU A 79 23.57 1.18 -1.49
CA GLU A 79 23.07 -0.09 -2.04
C GLU A 79 23.37 -1.24 -1.06
N GLY A 80 22.36 -2.08 -0.79
CA GLY A 80 22.46 -3.15 0.20
C GLY A 80 22.24 -2.75 1.66
N SER A 81 22.01 -1.47 1.96
CA SER A 81 21.61 -1.06 3.31
C SER A 81 20.26 -1.64 3.69
N PHE A 82 20.12 -2.06 4.95
CA PHE A 82 18.83 -2.47 5.48
C PHE A 82 17.89 -1.26 5.56
N CYS A 83 16.69 -1.40 4.99
CA CYS A 83 15.65 -0.39 5.06
C CYS A 83 14.33 -1.04 5.50
N MET A 84 13.57 -0.34 6.34
CA MET A 84 12.29 -0.80 6.85
C MET A 84 11.30 0.37 6.93
N THR A 85 10.05 0.09 6.60
CA THR A 85 8.92 0.99 6.88
C THR A 85 8.07 0.40 7.99
N LEU A 86 7.61 1.25 8.92
CA LEU A 86 6.67 0.89 9.96
C LEU A 86 5.28 1.37 9.55
N GLY A 87 4.26 0.50 9.71
CA GLY A 87 2.88 0.85 9.38
C GLY A 87 2.00 -0.39 9.19
N TYR A 88 0.79 -0.13 8.73
CA TYR A 88 -0.23 -1.15 8.51
C TYR A 88 -0.55 -1.23 7.00
N PRO A 89 0.21 -2.04 6.22
CA PRO A 89 -0.10 -2.22 4.80
C PRO A 89 -1.48 -2.85 4.65
N GLY A 90 -2.27 -2.38 3.68
CA GLY A 90 -3.62 -2.89 3.47
C GLY A 90 -3.62 -4.35 3.02
N ARG A 91 -2.90 -4.67 1.94
CA ARG A 91 -2.82 -6.02 1.37
C ARG A 91 -1.49 -6.22 0.66
N THR A 92 -0.91 -7.41 0.83
CA THR A 92 0.24 -7.87 0.07
C THR A 92 0.01 -9.31 -0.40
N GLU A 93 0.43 -9.64 -1.63
CA GLU A 93 0.21 -10.96 -2.25
C GLU A 93 1.53 -11.54 -2.76
N ARG A 94 2.52 -11.61 -1.88
CA ARG A 94 3.89 -12.06 -2.23
C ARG A 94 3.99 -13.54 -2.55
N TYR A 95 3.06 -14.34 -2.04
CA TYR A 95 3.11 -15.80 -2.10
C TYR A 95 2.16 -16.43 -3.12
N LEU A 96 1.57 -15.62 -4.02
CA LEU A 96 0.78 -16.16 -5.12
C LEU A 96 1.64 -17.10 -5.98
N SER A 97 1.02 -18.21 -6.41
CA SER A 97 1.56 -19.08 -7.44
C SER A 97 1.53 -18.41 -8.81
N SER A 98 2.20 -19.00 -9.80
CA SER A 98 2.11 -18.53 -11.19
C SER A 98 0.67 -18.49 -11.69
N PHE A 99 -0.15 -19.47 -11.31
CA PHE A 99 -1.58 -19.51 -11.65
C PHE A 99 -2.36 -18.37 -11.02
N GLY A 100 -2.14 -18.10 -9.72
CA GLY A 100 -2.79 -16.98 -9.04
C GLY A 100 -2.36 -15.61 -9.60
N ILE A 101 -1.13 -15.48 -10.08
CA ILE A 101 -0.67 -14.27 -10.77
C ILE A 101 -1.37 -14.12 -12.11
N GLU A 102 -1.51 -15.21 -12.90
CA GLU A 102 -2.23 -15.19 -14.18
C GLU A 102 -3.71 -14.83 -14.00
N GLU A 103 -4.37 -15.43 -13.00
CA GLU A 103 -5.75 -15.13 -12.66
C GLU A 103 -5.92 -13.65 -12.27
N MET A 104 -5.10 -13.15 -11.35
CA MET A 104 -5.12 -11.75 -10.94
C MET A 104 -4.90 -10.81 -12.14
N MET A 105 -3.96 -11.11 -13.04
CA MET A 105 -3.67 -10.25 -14.19
C MET A 105 -4.79 -10.24 -15.22
N ASN A 106 -5.30 -11.42 -15.57
CA ASN A 106 -6.19 -11.59 -16.71
C ASN A 106 -7.68 -11.41 -16.35
N ASN A 107 -8.04 -11.76 -15.12
CA ASN A 107 -9.42 -11.66 -14.65
C ASN A 107 -9.61 -10.40 -13.81
N ASP A 108 -9.00 -10.34 -12.62
CA ASP A 108 -9.27 -9.27 -11.65
C ASP A 108 -8.82 -7.90 -12.16
N ASN A 109 -7.55 -7.80 -12.52
CA ASN A 109 -6.98 -6.52 -12.97
C ASN A 109 -7.56 -6.11 -14.34
N GLN A 110 -7.72 -7.05 -15.28
CA GLN A 110 -8.24 -6.71 -16.59
C GLN A 110 -9.69 -6.23 -16.52
N ALA A 111 -10.55 -6.91 -15.75
CA ALA A 111 -11.92 -6.46 -15.53
C ALA A 111 -11.97 -5.06 -14.88
N GLN A 112 -11.10 -4.80 -13.88
CA GLN A 112 -11.01 -3.48 -13.28
C GLN A 112 -10.53 -2.41 -14.28
N ILE A 113 -9.56 -2.74 -15.12
CA ILE A 113 -9.04 -1.82 -16.14
C ILE A 113 -10.15 -1.44 -17.12
N ASP A 114 -10.88 -2.40 -17.63
CA ASP A 114 -11.91 -2.19 -18.66
C ASP A 114 -13.11 -1.41 -18.09
N VAL A 115 -13.70 -1.90 -17.01
CA VAL A 115 -14.89 -1.28 -16.40
C VAL A 115 -14.59 0.11 -15.84
N ARG A 116 -13.48 0.23 -15.10
CA ARG A 116 -13.11 1.54 -14.52
C ARG A 116 -12.66 2.51 -15.59
N GLY A 117 -12.02 2.08 -16.66
CA GLY A 117 -11.63 2.92 -17.79
C GLY A 117 -12.83 3.63 -18.42
N ILE A 118 -13.89 2.88 -18.71
CA ILE A 118 -15.16 3.44 -19.23
C ILE A 118 -15.78 4.41 -18.22
N LYS A 119 -15.84 4.01 -16.96
CA LYS A 119 -16.40 4.81 -15.88
C LYS A 119 -15.63 6.13 -15.68
N GLN A 120 -14.30 6.09 -15.70
CA GLN A 120 -13.44 7.27 -15.60
C GLN A 120 -13.69 8.25 -16.75
N ALA A 121 -13.77 7.76 -17.97
CA ALA A 121 -14.03 8.58 -19.14
C ALA A 121 -15.38 9.32 -19.05
N ILE A 122 -16.44 8.61 -18.62
CA ILE A 122 -17.77 9.19 -18.45
C ILE A 122 -17.75 10.24 -17.32
N TRP A 123 -17.23 9.90 -16.15
CA TRP A 123 -17.19 10.83 -15.03
C TRP A 123 -16.37 12.08 -15.32
N LYS A 124 -15.18 11.91 -15.90
CA LYS A 124 -14.32 13.04 -16.29
C LYS A 124 -15.05 14.01 -17.21
N ARG A 125 -15.68 13.49 -18.27
CA ARG A 125 -16.45 14.29 -19.21
C ARG A 125 -17.55 15.10 -18.53
N GLU A 126 -18.31 14.49 -17.62
CA GLU A 126 -19.42 15.20 -16.95
C GLU A 126 -18.93 16.17 -15.87
N MET A 127 -17.85 15.84 -15.18
CA MET A 127 -17.19 16.70 -14.19
C MET A 127 -16.60 17.95 -14.86
N ASP A 128 -16.02 17.83 -16.07
CA ASP A 128 -15.46 18.95 -16.82
C ASP A 128 -16.54 19.93 -17.32
N ARG A 129 -17.78 19.46 -17.44
CA ARG A 129 -18.90 20.28 -17.90
C ARG A 129 -19.58 21.08 -16.80
N ARG A 130 -19.57 20.60 -15.53
CA ARG A 130 -20.37 21.18 -14.45
C ARG A 130 -19.65 21.05 -13.11
N ASP A 131 -19.38 22.17 -12.46
CA ASP A 131 -18.78 22.21 -11.12
C ASP A 131 -19.61 21.48 -10.06
N SER A 132 -20.94 21.55 -10.14
CA SER A 132 -21.82 20.81 -9.21
C SER A 132 -21.65 19.29 -9.30
N ILE A 133 -21.38 18.75 -10.50
CA ILE A 133 -21.07 17.33 -10.69
C ILE A 133 -19.66 17.05 -10.21
N ARG A 134 -18.70 17.90 -10.51
CA ARG A 134 -17.32 17.77 -10.05
C ARG A 134 -17.24 17.66 -8.53
N ILE A 135 -17.89 18.54 -7.81
CA ILE A 135 -17.92 18.51 -6.34
C ILE A 135 -18.49 17.20 -5.79
N LYS A 136 -19.55 16.67 -6.42
CA LYS A 136 -20.18 15.42 -5.99
C LYS A 136 -19.36 14.18 -6.30
N TYR A 137 -18.58 14.17 -7.37
CA TYR A 137 -17.92 12.99 -7.89
C TYR A 137 -16.40 12.98 -7.76
N ALA A 138 -15.75 14.10 -7.41
CA ALA A 138 -14.30 14.18 -7.31
C ALA A 138 -13.69 13.08 -6.44
N SER A 139 -14.16 12.90 -5.22
CA SER A 139 -13.66 11.86 -4.31
C SER A 139 -13.86 10.43 -4.87
N LYS A 140 -15.04 10.19 -5.46
CA LYS A 140 -15.34 8.87 -6.08
C LYS A 140 -14.50 8.62 -7.33
N TYR A 141 -14.23 9.68 -8.08
CA TYR A 141 -13.33 9.64 -9.23
C TYR A 141 -11.91 9.28 -8.80
N ASP A 142 -11.38 9.99 -7.81
CA ASP A 142 -10.03 9.78 -7.29
C ASP A 142 -9.85 8.35 -6.74
N GLU A 143 -10.79 7.87 -5.95
CA GLU A 143 -10.80 6.50 -5.44
C GLU A 143 -10.81 5.47 -6.58
N SER A 144 -11.73 5.63 -7.53
CA SER A 144 -11.83 4.73 -8.68
C SER A 144 -10.58 4.77 -9.56
N SER A 145 -10.00 5.96 -9.77
CA SER A 145 -8.76 6.16 -10.51
C SER A 145 -7.58 5.45 -9.83
N ASN A 146 -7.50 5.53 -8.51
CA ASN A 146 -6.45 4.87 -7.74
C ASN A 146 -6.41 3.35 -8.00
N TYR A 147 -7.54 2.67 -7.93
CA TYR A 147 -7.62 1.23 -8.23
C TYR A 147 -7.37 0.92 -9.71
N TRP A 148 -7.89 1.73 -10.60
CA TRP A 148 -7.70 1.58 -12.04
C TRP A 148 -6.21 1.65 -12.42
N LYS A 149 -5.52 2.68 -11.97
CA LYS A 149 -4.09 2.87 -12.22
C LYS A 149 -3.23 1.82 -11.51
N ASN A 150 -3.61 1.40 -10.29
CA ASN A 150 -2.96 0.29 -9.61
C ASN A 150 -2.99 -0.98 -10.47
N SER A 151 -4.16 -1.39 -10.98
CA SER A 151 -4.31 -2.59 -11.80
C SER A 151 -3.47 -2.51 -13.09
N ILE A 152 -3.45 -1.35 -13.76
CA ILE A 152 -2.59 -1.11 -14.93
C ILE A 152 -1.11 -1.22 -14.53
N GLY A 153 -0.73 -0.57 -13.45
CA GLY A 153 0.66 -0.53 -12.97
C GLY A 153 1.17 -1.91 -12.55
N VAL A 154 0.36 -2.68 -11.83
CA VAL A 154 0.70 -4.05 -11.39
C VAL A 154 0.90 -4.95 -12.60
N ASN A 155 -0.05 -4.99 -13.54
CA ASN A 155 0.08 -5.80 -14.76
C ASN A 155 1.33 -5.42 -15.57
N ARG A 156 1.62 -4.13 -15.68
CA ARG A 156 2.83 -3.62 -16.35
C ARG A 156 4.10 -4.04 -15.61
N ALA A 157 4.13 -3.93 -14.29
CA ALA A 157 5.28 -4.29 -13.46
C ALA A 157 5.57 -5.79 -13.52
N ILE A 158 4.55 -6.65 -13.44
CA ILE A 158 4.68 -8.11 -13.52
C ILE A 158 5.30 -8.50 -14.88
N ARG A 159 4.81 -7.94 -15.98
CA ARG A 159 5.37 -8.19 -17.32
C ARG A 159 6.81 -7.69 -17.45
N LYS A 160 7.07 -6.44 -17.03
CA LYS A 160 8.40 -5.82 -17.17
C LYS A 160 9.48 -6.52 -16.33
N SER A 161 9.12 -7.02 -15.15
CA SER A 161 10.04 -7.68 -14.22
C SER A 161 10.10 -9.19 -14.38
N HIS A 162 9.38 -9.75 -15.36
CA HIS A 162 9.32 -11.20 -15.62
C HIS A 162 8.95 -12.01 -14.37
N ILE A 163 7.99 -11.49 -13.59
CA ILE A 163 7.61 -12.13 -12.31
C ILE A 163 6.98 -13.49 -12.54
N LEU A 164 6.15 -13.64 -13.57
CA LEU A 164 5.49 -14.90 -13.89
C LEU A 164 6.49 -15.99 -14.23
N GLU A 165 7.48 -15.69 -15.07
CA GLU A 165 8.55 -16.60 -15.44
C GLU A 165 9.41 -17.01 -14.24
N LYS A 166 9.74 -16.05 -13.38
CA LYS A 166 10.47 -16.32 -12.13
C LYS A 166 9.70 -17.26 -11.21
N LYS A 167 8.39 -17.04 -11.06
CA LYS A 167 7.52 -17.93 -10.25
C LYS A 167 7.46 -19.33 -10.82
N ARG A 168 7.27 -19.48 -12.13
CA ARG A 168 7.29 -20.78 -12.80
C ARG A 168 8.62 -21.52 -12.61
N ALA A 169 9.74 -20.81 -12.67
CA ALA A 169 11.04 -21.42 -12.42
C ALA A 169 11.16 -21.93 -10.97
N MET A 170 10.74 -21.12 -9.98
CA MET A 170 10.70 -21.55 -8.57
C MET A 170 9.78 -22.76 -8.36
N GLU A 171 8.62 -22.80 -9.00
CA GLU A 171 7.67 -23.91 -8.92
C GLU A 171 8.25 -25.19 -9.55
N GLN A 172 9.01 -25.06 -10.62
CA GLN A 172 9.71 -26.20 -11.22
C GLN A 172 10.84 -26.73 -10.32
N GLU A 173 11.55 -25.83 -9.65
CA GLU A 173 12.57 -26.21 -8.67
C GLU A 173 11.94 -26.94 -7.48
N LEU A 174 10.84 -26.41 -6.95
CA LEU A 174 10.08 -27.07 -5.88
C LEU A 174 9.58 -28.45 -6.30
N ARG A 175 9.04 -28.60 -7.51
CA ARG A 175 8.61 -29.90 -8.04
C ARG A 175 9.77 -30.91 -8.10
N ARG A 176 10.95 -30.49 -8.57
CA ARG A 176 12.14 -31.34 -8.61
C ARG A 176 12.56 -31.77 -7.20
N TRP A 177 12.56 -30.83 -6.25
CA TRP A 177 12.87 -31.14 -4.85
C TRP A 177 11.88 -32.12 -4.25
N ILE A 178 10.58 -31.96 -4.47
CA ILE A 178 9.53 -32.89 -4.02
C ILE A 178 9.75 -34.29 -4.58
N GLN A 179 10.06 -34.43 -5.86
CA GLN A 179 10.32 -35.70 -6.51
C GLN A 179 11.53 -36.43 -5.93
N GLN A 180 12.50 -35.70 -5.41
CA GLN A 180 13.74 -36.23 -4.84
C GLN A 180 13.67 -36.45 -3.33
N THR A 181 12.60 -35.98 -2.65
CA THR A 181 12.50 -36.02 -1.19
C THR A 181 11.38 -36.93 -0.74
N PRO A 182 11.70 -38.13 -0.17
CA PRO A 182 10.66 -39.01 0.36
C PRO A 182 9.81 -38.30 1.43
N GLY A 183 8.50 -38.44 1.35
CA GLY A 183 7.55 -37.81 2.29
C GLY A 183 7.18 -36.35 2.02
N ALA A 184 7.82 -35.69 1.05
CA ALA A 184 7.46 -34.32 0.68
C ALA A 184 6.07 -34.21 0.01
N VAL A 185 5.51 -35.31 -0.45
CA VAL A 185 4.21 -35.37 -1.17
C VAL A 185 3.04 -34.87 -0.31
N SER A 186 3.11 -35.04 1.02
CA SER A 186 2.05 -34.57 1.91
C SER A 186 1.85 -33.04 1.90
N TYR A 187 2.86 -32.28 1.50
CA TYR A 187 2.77 -30.81 1.42
C TYR A 187 2.13 -30.32 0.12
N THR A 188 2.11 -31.10 -0.95
CA THR A 188 1.56 -30.70 -2.25
C THR A 188 0.02 -30.67 -2.28
N HIS A 189 -0.64 -31.43 -1.41
CA HIS A 189 -2.09 -31.46 -1.33
C HIS A 189 -2.70 -30.31 -0.49
N LEU A 190 -1.88 -29.61 0.31
CA LEU A 190 -2.30 -28.48 1.12
C LEU A 190 -2.27 -27.13 0.38
N THR A 191 -1.64 -27.09 -0.78
CA THR A 191 -1.41 -25.85 -1.55
C THR A 191 -2.35 -25.64 -2.74
N LEU A 192 -3.19 -26.61 -3.05
CA LEU A 192 -4.25 -26.44 -4.04
C LEU A 192 -5.49 -25.88 -3.33
N PRO A 193 -5.98 -24.68 -3.68
CA PRO A 193 -7.28 -24.26 -3.22
C PRO A 193 -8.30 -25.24 -3.78
N THR A 194 -8.85 -26.06 -2.91
CA THR A 194 -10.10 -26.75 -3.20
C THR A 194 -11.19 -25.70 -3.16
N ASN A 195 -11.76 -25.38 -4.31
CA ASN A 195 -12.99 -24.62 -4.40
C ASN A 195 -14.12 -25.33 -3.68
#